data_1a2e06c54e44a8957db41343e967d333
#
_entry.id   1a2e06c54e44a8957db41343e967d333
#
_cell.length_a   1.000
_cell.length_b   1.000
_cell.length_c   1.000
_cell.angle_alpha   90.00
_cell.angle_beta   90.00
_cell.angle_gamma   90.00
#
_symmetry.space_group_name_H-M   'P 1'
#
loop_
_entity.id
_entity.type
_entity.pdbx_description
1 polymer ?
#
loop_
_entity_poly.entity_id
_entity_poly.type
_entity_poly.pdbx_seq_one_letter_code
_entity_poly.pdbx_strand_id
1 'polypeptide(L)'
;MAKKNLPCNLTGVAVQFLSMTGQTEFITDEALYKRVILDIVFSAQEFLWLGTSDLKDLHVHKGKKMVPFLEILSDLVERGVTIRMIHAKEPGPAFRKDFDRFPNLVTGIERILCPRVHFKTVVVDGKIAYSGSANLTGAGMGAKSPNRRNFEAGFITTDPKIVEQIMEQFDLIWMGKRCAACQRKEFCTDYQDLMLC
;
A
#
# COMPACT_ATOMS: atom_id res chain seq x y z
N MET A 1 -11.52 -31.17 -22.11
CA MET A 1 -10.81 -29.91 -21.81
C MET A 1 -11.85 -28.82 -21.56
N ALA A 2 -12.19 -28.55 -20.32
CA ALA A 2 -13.21 -27.57 -19.95
C ALA A 2 -12.51 -26.24 -19.58
N LYS A 3 -12.74 -25.19 -20.36
CA LYS A 3 -12.33 -23.82 -20.06
C LYS A 3 -13.13 -23.33 -18.84
N LYS A 4 -12.45 -23.12 -17.71
CA LYS A 4 -13.05 -22.44 -16.55
C LYS A 4 -13.23 -20.95 -16.90
N ASN A 5 -14.48 -20.56 -17.09
CA ASN A 5 -14.86 -19.14 -17.16
C ASN A 5 -14.71 -18.54 -15.76
N LEU A 6 -13.73 -17.65 -15.58
CA LEU A 6 -13.70 -16.73 -14.46
C LEU A 6 -14.72 -15.60 -14.70
N PRO A 7 -15.63 -15.32 -13.79
CA PRO A 7 -16.42 -14.11 -13.87
C PRO A 7 -15.58 -12.94 -13.33
N CYS A 8 -14.90 -12.22 -14.19
CA CYS A 8 -14.20 -10.99 -13.86
C CYS A 8 -15.17 -9.82 -14.07
N ASN A 9 -15.92 -9.45 -13.03
CA ASN A 9 -16.70 -8.21 -13.00
C ASN A 9 -15.84 -7.06 -12.42
N LEU A 10 -14.63 -6.87 -12.96
CA LEU A 10 -13.73 -5.75 -12.61
C LEU A 10 -13.86 -4.54 -13.55
N THR A 11 -14.68 -4.64 -14.58
CA THR A 11 -14.78 -3.61 -15.64
C THR A 11 -15.46 -2.32 -15.18
N GLY A 12 -16.32 -2.38 -14.15
CA GLY A 12 -17.06 -1.19 -13.70
C GLY A 12 -16.21 -0.19 -12.92
N VAL A 13 -15.29 -0.65 -12.09
CA VAL A 13 -14.44 0.22 -11.24
C VAL A 13 -13.36 0.92 -12.07
N ALA A 14 -12.71 0.20 -12.97
CA ALA A 14 -11.69 0.76 -13.86
C ALA A 14 -12.26 1.85 -14.79
N VAL A 15 -13.49 1.68 -15.28
CA VAL A 15 -14.15 2.67 -16.16
C VAL A 15 -14.48 3.97 -15.40
N GLN A 16 -14.83 3.89 -14.12
CA GLN A 16 -15.14 5.07 -13.31
C GLN A 16 -13.90 5.92 -13.00
N PHE A 17 -12.71 5.30 -12.85
CA PHE A 17 -11.45 6.02 -12.64
C PHE A 17 -10.90 6.69 -13.92
N LEU A 18 -11.08 6.10 -15.08
CA LEU A 18 -10.63 6.67 -16.36
C LEU A 18 -11.29 8.02 -16.70
N SER A 19 -12.45 8.32 -16.10
CA SER A 19 -13.15 9.62 -16.29
C SER A 19 -12.70 10.71 -15.30
N MET A 20 -11.82 10.42 -14.35
CA MET A 20 -11.44 11.30 -13.22
C MET A 20 -10.03 11.89 -13.35
N THR A 21 -9.47 12.01 -14.58
CA THR A 21 -8.12 12.56 -14.75
C THR A 21 -8.03 13.99 -14.18
N GLY A 22 -7.07 14.22 -13.27
CA GLY A 22 -6.84 15.53 -12.64
C GLY A 22 -7.76 15.85 -11.45
N GLN A 23 -8.50 14.87 -10.90
CA GLN A 23 -9.37 15.08 -9.74
C GLN A 23 -8.69 14.68 -8.42
N THR A 24 -9.10 15.39 -7.35
CA THR A 24 -8.71 15.06 -5.98
C THR A 24 -9.96 14.96 -5.12
N GLU A 25 -10.10 13.85 -4.38
CA GLU A 25 -11.23 13.54 -3.51
C GLU A 25 -10.73 13.46 -2.07
N PHE A 26 -11.34 14.22 -1.15
CA PHE A 26 -11.09 14.08 0.28
C PHE A 26 -11.94 12.95 0.84
N ILE A 27 -11.31 12.04 1.60
CA ILE A 27 -11.98 10.85 2.15
C ILE A 27 -11.67 10.68 3.64
N THR A 28 -12.59 10.08 4.36
CA THR A 28 -12.46 9.84 5.81
C THR A 28 -12.93 8.44 6.21
N ASP A 29 -12.42 7.95 7.32
CA ASP A 29 -12.91 6.78 8.06
C ASP A 29 -13.18 5.54 7.18
N GLU A 30 -14.43 5.09 7.09
CA GLU A 30 -14.82 3.89 6.34
C GLU A 30 -14.57 4.02 4.83
N ALA A 31 -14.60 5.25 4.29
CA ALA A 31 -14.31 5.49 2.89
C ALA A 31 -12.86 5.08 2.54
N LEU A 32 -11.92 5.18 3.49
CA LEU A 32 -10.55 4.71 3.31
C LEU A 32 -10.49 3.23 2.95
N TYR A 33 -11.24 2.39 3.68
CA TYR A 33 -11.29 0.96 3.40
C TYR A 33 -11.84 0.66 1.99
N LYS A 34 -12.98 1.25 1.67
CA LYS A 34 -13.64 1.00 0.39
C LYS A 34 -12.81 1.54 -0.77
N ARG A 35 -12.42 2.81 -0.68
CA ARG A 35 -11.78 3.53 -1.79
C ARG A 35 -10.31 3.14 -1.96
N VAL A 36 -9.52 3.14 -0.87
CA VAL A 36 -8.07 2.89 -0.98
C VAL A 36 -7.80 1.40 -1.12
N ILE A 37 -8.40 0.56 -0.25
CA ILE A 37 -8.07 -0.86 -0.25
C ILE A 37 -8.84 -1.60 -1.35
N LEU A 38 -10.19 -1.56 -1.35
CA LEU A 38 -10.97 -2.40 -2.24
C LEU A 38 -10.99 -1.89 -3.68
N ASP A 39 -11.03 -0.56 -3.89
CA ASP A 39 -11.07 -0.02 -5.24
C ASP A 39 -9.65 0.15 -5.83
N ILE A 40 -8.76 0.90 -5.13
CA ILE A 40 -7.48 1.32 -5.69
C ILE A 40 -6.45 0.20 -5.65
N VAL A 41 -6.16 -0.39 -4.46
CA VAL A 41 -5.12 -1.43 -4.37
C VAL A 41 -5.47 -2.65 -5.22
N PHE A 42 -6.73 -3.08 -5.22
CA PHE A 42 -7.16 -4.24 -6.02
C PHE A 42 -7.08 -4.00 -7.54
N SER A 43 -7.08 -2.75 -7.99
CA SER A 43 -6.98 -2.38 -9.41
C SER A 43 -5.57 -2.39 -9.97
N ALA A 44 -4.52 -2.55 -9.15
CA ALA A 44 -3.13 -2.53 -9.59
C ALA A 44 -2.85 -3.57 -10.69
N GLN A 45 -2.16 -3.15 -11.75
CA GLN A 45 -1.84 -3.96 -12.92
C GLN A 45 -0.35 -4.02 -13.23
N GLU A 46 0.40 -2.95 -12.95
CA GLU A 46 1.82 -2.82 -13.25
C GLU A 46 2.64 -2.78 -11.96
N PHE A 47 2.34 -1.81 -11.08
CA PHE A 47 3.03 -1.69 -9.79
C PHE A 47 2.17 -1.09 -8.68
N LEU A 48 2.54 -1.42 -7.45
CA LEU A 48 1.94 -0.92 -6.22
C LEU A 48 3.04 -0.44 -5.26
N TRP A 49 3.02 0.85 -4.87
CA TRP A 49 3.90 1.39 -3.86
C TRP A 49 3.13 1.69 -2.58
N LEU A 50 3.64 1.20 -1.47
CA LEU A 50 3.02 1.30 -0.16
C LEU A 50 3.97 1.98 0.84
N GLY A 51 3.57 3.13 1.36
CA GLY A 51 4.27 3.81 2.44
C GLY A 51 3.43 3.82 3.71
N THR A 52 4.01 3.43 4.87
CA THR A 52 3.29 3.44 6.14
C THR A 52 4.25 3.48 7.32
N SER A 53 3.85 4.05 8.45
CA SER A 53 4.67 3.95 9.66
C SER A 53 4.37 2.72 10.50
N ASP A 54 3.23 2.08 10.32
CA ASP A 54 2.83 0.89 11.08
C ASP A 54 2.14 -0.13 10.16
N LEU A 55 2.59 -1.38 10.26
CA LEU A 55 2.02 -2.54 9.59
C LEU A 55 1.45 -3.48 10.65
N LYS A 56 0.18 -3.79 10.55
CA LYS A 56 -0.48 -4.78 11.41
C LYS A 56 -1.39 -5.67 10.59
N ASP A 57 -2.00 -6.63 11.28
CA ASP A 57 -3.04 -7.47 10.71
C ASP A 57 -4.18 -6.60 10.15
N LEU A 58 -4.23 -6.49 8.85
CA LEU A 58 -5.32 -5.91 8.09
C LEU A 58 -6.05 -7.06 7.39
N HIS A 59 -7.34 -7.22 7.68
CA HIS A 59 -8.20 -8.19 7.00
C HIS A 59 -9.16 -7.47 6.07
N VAL A 60 -9.37 -8.05 4.91
CA VAL A 60 -10.14 -7.43 3.83
C VAL A 60 -11.15 -8.40 3.24
N HIS A 61 -12.21 -7.87 2.66
CA HIS A 61 -13.18 -8.66 1.92
C HIS A 61 -12.62 -9.08 0.55
N LYS A 62 -12.57 -10.39 0.30
CA LYS A 62 -12.34 -11.01 -1.02
C LYS A 62 -13.58 -11.80 -1.38
N GLY A 63 -14.49 -11.16 -2.11
CA GLY A 63 -15.85 -11.66 -2.30
C GLY A 63 -16.61 -11.76 -0.97
N LYS A 64 -17.06 -12.95 -0.61
CA LYS A 64 -17.81 -13.20 0.65
C LYS A 64 -16.92 -13.57 1.84
N LYS A 65 -15.61 -13.66 1.67
CA LYS A 65 -14.67 -14.09 2.72
C LYS A 65 -13.86 -12.91 3.23
N MET A 66 -13.53 -12.95 4.53
CA MET A 66 -12.51 -12.09 5.13
C MET A 66 -11.17 -12.80 5.06
N VAL A 67 -10.18 -12.15 4.46
CA VAL A 67 -8.83 -12.70 4.28
C VAL A 67 -7.79 -11.69 4.76
N PRO A 68 -6.57 -12.10 5.13
CA PRO A 68 -5.47 -11.17 5.37
C PRO A 68 -5.20 -10.33 4.12
N PHE A 69 -4.89 -9.06 4.29
CA PHE A 69 -4.49 -8.17 3.20
C PHE A 69 -3.27 -8.70 2.41
N LEU A 70 -2.41 -9.45 3.09
CA LEU A 70 -1.28 -10.15 2.47
C LEU A 70 -1.70 -11.15 1.39
N GLU A 71 -2.90 -11.76 1.50
CA GLU A 71 -3.43 -12.62 0.43
C GLU A 71 -3.69 -11.81 -0.85
N ILE A 72 -4.16 -10.57 -0.71
CA ILE A 72 -4.36 -9.69 -1.87
C ILE A 72 -3.02 -9.30 -2.49
N LEU A 73 -2.02 -8.98 -1.67
CA LEU A 73 -0.67 -8.70 -2.18
C LEU A 73 -0.07 -9.94 -2.87
N SER A 74 -0.30 -11.15 -2.34
CA SER A 74 0.09 -12.42 -2.96
C SER A 74 -0.55 -12.60 -4.34
N ASP A 75 -1.86 -12.36 -4.45
CA ASP A 75 -2.58 -12.43 -5.74
C ASP A 75 -2.04 -11.39 -6.76
N LEU A 76 -1.68 -10.18 -6.28
CA LEU A 76 -1.07 -9.14 -7.12
C LEU A 76 0.29 -9.58 -7.66
N VAL A 77 1.14 -10.14 -6.80
CA VAL A 77 2.45 -10.70 -7.19
C VAL A 77 2.28 -11.83 -8.22
N GLU A 78 1.31 -12.73 -8.01
CA GLU A 78 1.01 -13.81 -8.97
C GLU A 78 0.55 -13.30 -10.34
N ARG A 79 -0.06 -12.10 -10.37
CA ARG A 79 -0.43 -11.41 -11.62
C ARG A 79 0.70 -10.62 -12.26
N GLY A 80 1.90 -10.60 -11.64
CA GLY A 80 3.06 -9.89 -12.14
C GLY A 80 3.17 -8.43 -11.71
N VAL A 81 2.36 -8.00 -10.73
CA VAL A 81 2.45 -6.63 -10.18
C VAL A 81 3.69 -6.50 -9.31
N THR A 82 4.55 -5.53 -9.59
CA THR A 82 5.71 -5.20 -8.75
C THR A 82 5.26 -4.44 -7.51
N ILE A 83 5.64 -4.90 -6.32
CA ILE A 83 5.26 -4.25 -5.07
C ILE A 83 6.48 -3.69 -4.34
N ARG A 84 6.46 -2.40 -4.02
CA ARG A 84 7.43 -1.74 -3.14
C ARG A 84 6.77 -1.27 -1.86
N MET A 85 7.45 -1.49 -0.73
CA MET A 85 6.93 -1.13 0.59
C MET A 85 7.99 -0.43 1.43
N ILE A 86 7.66 0.75 1.96
CA ILE A 86 8.46 1.43 2.98
C ILE A 86 7.66 1.45 4.28
N HIS A 87 8.26 0.97 5.37
CA HIS A 87 7.64 0.98 6.69
C HIS A 87 8.61 1.42 7.78
N ALA A 88 8.08 1.92 8.92
CA ALA A 88 8.93 2.53 9.94
C ALA A 88 9.44 1.55 11.01
N LYS A 89 8.80 0.41 11.18
CA LYS A 89 9.14 -0.59 12.20
C LYS A 89 8.76 -2.00 11.76
N GLU A 90 9.46 -2.97 12.31
CA GLU A 90 9.16 -4.38 12.06
C GLU A 90 7.72 -4.75 12.47
N PRO A 91 7.01 -5.46 11.60
CA PRO A 91 5.67 -5.93 11.91
C PRO A 91 5.65 -6.93 13.07
N GLY A 92 4.55 -6.90 13.83
CA GLY A 92 4.36 -7.81 14.95
C GLY A 92 4.12 -9.28 14.56
N PRO A 93 4.06 -10.20 15.56
CA PRO A 93 3.96 -11.64 15.31
C PRO A 93 2.74 -12.07 14.49
N ALA A 94 1.60 -11.41 14.64
CA ALA A 94 0.38 -11.72 13.87
C ALA A 94 0.59 -11.51 12.37
N PHE A 95 1.20 -10.37 12.00
CA PHE A 95 1.55 -10.09 10.60
C PHE A 95 2.54 -11.11 10.05
N ARG A 96 3.59 -11.46 10.83
CA ARG A 96 4.61 -12.44 10.41
C ARG A 96 3.98 -13.81 10.14
N LYS A 97 3.10 -14.27 11.04
CA LYS A 97 2.37 -15.52 10.88
C LYS A 97 1.54 -15.56 9.60
N ASP A 98 0.90 -14.45 9.25
CA ASP A 98 0.15 -14.36 7.99
C ASP A 98 1.09 -14.27 6.78
N PHE A 99 2.22 -13.55 6.89
CA PHE A 99 3.22 -13.44 5.83
C PHE A 99 3.82 -14.79 5.44
N ASP A 100 4.11 -15.65 6.43
CA ASP A 100 4.66 -16.99 6.23
C ASP A 100 3.72 -17.92 5.45
N ARG A 101 2.43 -17.57 5.36
CA ARG A 101 1.43 -18.32 4.56
C ARG A 101 1.54 -18.06 3.05
N PHE A 102 2.24 -17.02 2.65
CA PHE A 102 2.36 -16.56 1.27
C PHE A 102 3.83 -16.47 0.85
N PRO A 103 4.50 -17.61 0.54
CA PRO A 103 5.94 -17.64 0.24
C PRO A 103 6.35 -16.77 -0.94
N ASN A 104 5.46 -16.54 -1.91
CA ASN A 104 5.70 -15.67 -3.06
C ASN A 104 5.93 -14.19 -2.68
N LEU A 105 5.48 -13.76 -1.50
CA LEU A 105 5.73 -12.41 -1.01
C LEU A 105 7.19 -12.17 -0.59
N VAL A 106 7.93 -13.23 -0.23
CA VAL A 106 9.34 -13.11 0.16
C VAL A 106 10.20 -12.53 -0.97
N THR A 107 9.89 -12.93 -2.21
CA THR A 107 10.60 -12.45 -3.41
C THR A 107 9.79 -11.44 -4.21
N GLY A 108 8.47 -11.37 -3.99
CA GLY A 108 7.54 -10.53 -4.75
C GLY A 108 7.31 -9.14 -4.15
N ILE A 109 7.78 -8.88 -2.92
CA ILE A 109 7.72 -7.55 -2.30
C ILE A 109 9.15 -7.05 -2.05
N GLU A 110 9.51 -5.96 -2.70
CA GLU A 110 10.69 -5.18 -2.34
C GLU A 110 10.34 -4.31 -1.10
N ARG A 111 11.13 -4.42 -0.03
CA ARG A 111 10.80 -3.81 1.27
C ARG A 111 11.97 -3.06 1.86
N ILE A 112 11.71 -1.86 2.39
CA ILE A 112 12.69 -1.06 3.15
C ILE A 112 12.10 -0.67 4.50
N LEU A 113 12.89 -0.84 5.57
CA LEU A 113 12.60 -0.31 6.89
C LEU A 113 13.31 1.05 7.08
N CYS A 114 12.54 2.10 7.28
CA CYS A 114 13.07 3.43 7.60
C CYS A 114 12.37 4.00 8.84
N PRO A 115 13.03 4.07 10.01
CA PRO A 115 12.43 4.50 11.28
C PRO A 115 11.91 5.96 11.29
N ARG A 116 12.23 6.73 10.25
CA ARG A 116 11.78 8.13 10.10
C ARG A 116 10.53 8.27 9.24
N VAL A 117 10.08 7.20 8.60
CA VAL A 117 8.88 7.26 7.75
C VAL A 117 7.65 7.43 8.61
N HIS A 118 6.90 8.49 8.33
CA HIS A 118 5.61 8.75 8.97
C HIS A 118 4.50 9.10 7.96
N PHE A 119 4.82 9.22 6.68
CA PHE A 119 3.80 9.35 5.64
C PHE A 119 3.03 8.03 5.47
N LYS A 120 1.79 8.13 5.00
CA LYS A 120 0.95 7.00 4.63
C LYS A 120 0.46 7.26 3.22
N THR A 121 1.01 6.50 2.29
CA THR A 121 0.76 6.66 0.86
C THR A 121 0.51 5.33 0.19
N VAL A 122 -0.35 5.34 -0.80
CA VAL A 122 -0.55 4.24 -1.74
C VAL A 122 -0.46 4.83 -3.13
N VAL A 123 0.37 4.27 -4.00
CA VAL A 123 0.45 4.65 -5.41
C VAL A 123 0.22 3.42 -6.26
N VAL A 124 -0.66 3.52 -7.23
CA VAL A 124 -0.99 2.44 -8.17
C VAL A 124 -0.71 2.90 -9.59
N ASP A 125 0.15 2.15 -10.28
CA ASP A 125 0.49 2.28 -11.70
C ASP A 125 0.93 3.70 -12.13
N GLY A 126 1.33 4.56 -11.17
CA GLY A 126 1.66 5.97 -11.43
C GLY A 126 0.47 6.82 -11.88
N LYS A 127 -0.76 6.32 -11.76
CA LYS A 127 -1.99 6.93 -12.28
C LYS A 127 -2.89 7.46 -11.17
N ILE A 128 -2.84 6.83 -10.00
CA ILE A 128 -3.66 7.18 -8.85
C ILE A 128 -2.85 7.05 -7.56
N ALA A 129 -3.03 8.00 -6.65
CA ALA A 129 -2.40 7.97 -5.35
C ALA A 129 -3.36 8.31 -4.22
N TYR A 130 -3.12 7.72 -3.06
CA TYR A 130 -3.67 8.12 -1.77
C TYR A 130 -2.56 8.71 -0.91
N SER A 131 -2.87 9.77 -0.16
CA SER A 131 -2.05 10.25 0.94
C SER A 131 -2.93 10.70 2.10
N GLY A 132 -2.54 10.34 3.34
CA GLY A 132 -3.35 10.66 4.51
C GLY A 132 -2.72 10.22 5.83
N SER A 133 -3.59 10.12 6.86
CA SER A 133 -3.18 9.76 8.21
C SER A 133 -3.20 8.26 8.50
N ALA A 134 -3.95 7.46 7.71
CA ALA A 134 -4.24 6.06 7.98
C ALA A 134 -3.07 5.11 7.71
N ASN A 135 -2.55 4.50 8.76
CA ASN A 135 -1.59 3.39 8.62
C ASN A 135 -2.25 2.14 7.99
N LEU A 136 -1.45 1.28 7.39
CA LEU A 136 -1.88 -0.03 6.86
C LEU A 136 -2.21 -1.01 8.00
N THR A 137 -3.26 -0.69 8.73
CA THR A 137 -3.79 -1.47 9.86
C THR A 137 -5.31 -1.57 9.76
N GLY A 138 -5.91 -2.58 10.35
CA GLY A 138 -7.36 -2.74 10.31
C GLY A 138 -8.13 -1.57 10.96
N ALA A 139 -7.57 -0.92 11.99
CA ALA A 139 -8.17 0.25 12.61
C ALA A 139 -7.94 1.52 11.78
N GLY A 140 -6.71 1.72 11.26
CA GLY A 140 -6.35 2.88 10.45
C GLY A 140 -7.10 2.92 9.12
N MET A 141 -7.10 1.83 8.37
CA MET A 141 -7.80 1.76 7.07
C MET A 141 -9.34 1.63 7.20
N GLY A 142 -9.93 1.77 8.39
CA GLY A 142 -11.38 1.75 8.55
C GLY A 142 -12.03 0.37 8.36
N ALA A 143 -11.24 -0.71 8.32
CA ALA A 143 -11.74 -2.08 8.14
C ALA A 143 -12.43 -2.67 9.38
N LYS A 144 -12.22 -2.06 10.56
CA LYS A 144 -12.90 -2.47 11.80
C LYS A 144 -14.26 -1.82 11.94
N SER A 145 -15.08 -2.36 12.85
CA SER A 145 -16.40 -1.78 13.17
C SER A 145 -16.30 -0.31 13.62
N PRO A 146 -17.36 0.48 13.50
CA PRO A 146 -17.37 1.92 13.80
C PRO A 146 -16.75 2.28 15.17
N ASN A 147 -16.99 1.46 16.19
CA ASN A 147 -16.50 1.71 17.55
C ASN A 147 -15.06 1.24 17.80
N ARG A 148 -14.40 0.66 16.79
CA ARG A 148 -13.04 0.09 16.90
C ARG A 148 -12.06 0.60 15.84
N ARG A 149 -12.51 1.41 14.91
CA ARG A 149 -11.67 2.08 13.92
C ARG A 149 -11.19 3.44 14.43
N ASN A 150 -10.08 3.91 13.91
CA ASN A 150 -9.62 5.27 14.16
C ASN A 150 -10.47 6.27 13.36
N PHE A 151 -10.43 7.54 13.78
CA PHE A 151 -10.83 8.67 12.94
C PHE A 151 -9.62 9.06 12.08
N GLU A 152 -9.72 8.84 10.79
CA GLU A 152 -8.63 9.06 9.84
C GLU A 152 -9.14 9.87 8.65
N ALA A 153 -8.23 10.61 8.03
CA ALA A 153 -8.53 11.41 6.85
C ALA A 153 -7.39 11.36 5.83
N GLY A 154 -7.72 11.63 4.59
CA GLY A 154 -6.75 11.70 3.51
C GLY A 154 -7.40 12.13 2.21
N PHE A 155 -6.67 12.06 1.14
CA PHE A 155 -7.18 12.31 -0.19
C PHE A 155 -6.71 11.25 -1.17
N ILE A 156 -7.52 11.02 -2.17
CA ILE A 156 -7.19 10.26 -3.37
C ILE A 156 -7.06 11.24 -4.52
N THR A 157 -6.05 11.08 -5.34
CA THR A 157 -5.85 11.94 -6.50
C THR A 157 -5.46 11.16 -7.75
N THR A 158 -5.94 11.65 -8.88
CA THR A 158 -5.51 11.28 -10.24
C THR A 158 -4.86 12.46 -10.96
N ASP A 159 -4.56 13.55 -10.24
CA ASP A 159 -3.77 14.66 -10.78
C ASP A 159 -2.33 14.20 -10.98
N PRO A 160 -1.83 14.19 -12.24
CA PRO A 160 -0.51 13.66 -12.53
C PRO A 160 0.62 14.37 -11.78
N LYS A 161 0.49 15.67 -11.54
CA LYS A 161 1.52 16.45 -10.81
C LYS A 161 1.57 16.07 -9.34
N ILE A 162 0.40 15.83 -8.71
CA ILE A 162 0.35 15.42 -7.29
C ILE A 162 0.82 13.98 -7.16
N VAL A 163 0.42 13.09 -8.07
CA VAL A 163 0.89 11.69 -8.11
C VAL A 163 2.41 11.66 -8.23
N GLU A 164 3.01 12.42 -9.17
CA GLU A 164 4.45 12.54 -9.35
C GLU A 164 5.16 13.01 -8.06
N GLN A 165 4.67 14.05 -7.40
CA GLN A 165 5.24 14.55 -6.14
C GLN A 165 5.21 13.51 -5.01
N ILE A 166 4.13 12.72 -4.93
CA ILE A 166 4.03 11.62 -3.95
C ILE A 166 5.06 10.53 -4.28
N MET A 167 5.22 10.19 -5.55
CA MET A 167 6.23 9.22 -6.01
C MET A 167 7.65 9.71 -5.77
N GLU A 168 7.95 10.97 -6.06
CA GLU A 168 9.26 11.58 -5.78
C GLU A 168 9.61 11.52 -4.29
N GLN A 169 8.65 11.83 -3.40
CA GLN A 169 8.87 11.70 -1.96
C GLN A 169 9.17 10.26 -1.55
N PHE A 170 8.46 9.29 -2.11
CA PHE A 170 8.70 7.87 -1.87
C PHE A 170 10.11 7.47 -2.35
N ASP A 171 10.48 7.84 -3.58
CA ASP A 171 11.77 7.51 -4.17
C ASP A 171 12.96 8.16 -3.44
N LEU A 172 12.82 9.38 -2.92
CA LEU A 172 13.86 10.01 -2.10
C LEU A 172 14.26 9.16 -0.89
N ILE A 173 13.28 8.45 -0.30
CA ILE A 173 13.53 7.54 0.83
C ILE A 173 14.03 6.19 0.31
N TRP A 174 13.38 5.66 -0.73
CA TRP A 174 13.72 4.39 -1.35
C TRP A 174 15.19 4.34 -1.80
N MET A 175 15.64 5.37 -2.48
CA MET A 175 17.00 5.52 -2.97
C MET A 175 18.02 5.97 -1.91
N GLY A 176 17.64 6.05 -0.64
CA GLY A 176 18.54 6.43 0.45
C GLY A 176 19.09 7.86 0.37
N LYS A 177 18.47 8.76 -0.43
CA LYS A 177 18.95 10.15 -0.61
C LYS A 177 19.03 10.97 0.68
N ARG A 178 18.34 10.53 1.74
CA ARG A 178 18.34 11.15 3.07
C ARG A 178 19.18 10.40 4.09
N CYS A 179 19.89 9.32 3.70
CA CYS A 179 20.62 8.43 4.62
C CYS A 179 21.94 9.02 5.12
N ALA A 180 22.71 9.71 4.27
CA ALA A 180 24.04 10.22 4.62
C ALA A 180 24.03 11.08 5.90
N ALA A 181 23.10 12.02 6.03
CA ALA A 181 22.97 12.91 7.20
C ALA A 181 21.95 12.39 8.24
N CYS A 182 21.53 11.14 8.16
CA CYS A 182 20.51 10.59 9.06
C CYS A 182 21.07 10.37 10.47
N GLN A 183 20.39 10.91 11.49
CA GLN A 183 20.74 10.71 12.90
C GLN A 183 20.05 9.52 13.56
N ARG A 184 19.35 8.66 12.77
CA ARG A 184 18.64 7.47 13.24
C ARG A 184 19.19 6.19 12.62
N LYS A 185 20.45 6.20 12.18
CA LYS A 185 21.13 5.07 11.53
C LYS A 185 21.15 3.82 12.41
N GLU A 186 21.38 3.98 13.72
CA GLU A 186 21.40 2.91 14.72
C GLU A 186 20.10 2.10 14.83
N PHE A 187 18.97 2.69 14.41
CA PHE A 187 17.66 2.05 14.42
C PHE A 187 17.23 1.55 13.02
N CYS A 188 18.11 1.68 12.02
CA CYS A 188 17.79 1.39 10.62
C CYS A 188 18.53 0.13 10.19
N THR A 189 17.81 -0.98 10.00
CA THR A 189 18.38 -2.25 9.52
C THR A 189 18.80 -2.18 8.06
N ASP A 190 18.15 -1.32 7.27
CA ASP A 190 18.36 -1.17 5.83
C ASP A 190 19.16 0.12 5.50
N TYR A 191 19.94 0.63 6.48
CA TYR A 191 20.81 1.76 6.22
C TYR A 191 21.79 1.44 5.10
N GLN A 192 21.72 2.23 4.02
CA GLN A 192 22.63 2.15 2.90
C GLN A 192 23.70 3.22 3.06
N ASP A 193 24.93 2.84 3.25
CA ASP A 193 26.07 3.76 3.16
C ASP A 193 26.45 3.94 1.69
N LEU A 194 25.80 4.92 1.05
CA LEU A 194 26.07 5.28 -0.35
C LEU A 194 27.50 5.85 -0.58
N MET A 195 28.32 5.90 0.46
CA MET A 195 29.73 6.33 0.39
C MET A 195 30.68 5.18 0.01
N LEU A 196 30.15 3.96 -0.21
CA LEU A 196 30.96 2.79 -0.61
C LEU A 196 30.83 2.46 -2.11
N CYS A 197 30.29 3.36 -2.92
CA CYS A 197 30.29 3.26 -4.38
C CYS A 197 31.24 4.25 -4.99
#